data_f4116237c61ae81a1de083594e0d52e9
#
_entry.id   f4116237c61ae81a1de083594e0d52e9
#
_cell.length_a   1.000
_cell.length_b   1.000
_cell.length_c   1.000
_cell.angle_alpha   90.00
_cell.angle_beta   90.00
_cell.angle_gamma   90.00
#
_symmetry.space_group_name_H-M   'P 1'
#
loop_
_entity.id
_entity.type
_entity.pdbx_description
1 polymer ?
#
loop_
_entity_poly.entity_id
_entity_poly.type
_entity_poly.pdbx_seq_one_letter_code
_entity_poly.pdbx_strand_id
1 'polypeptide(L)'
;MAIKVTGYFQNPTTGLIHQSPLLTLVPHLTYRGGMTMDVHIDNGGTVAYQSIDKNALVYNPEITDGYSQLIDALETYVISHLQSSNDVNAAATFEHYVPPVIEPTTEPTEPTTEGGEVTPEPTTEGGEVTPDPTTEGGEVTTEGE
;
A
#
# COMPACT_ATOMS: atom_id res chain seq x y z
N MET A 1 4.22 -4.46 -8.00
CA MET A 1 3.53 -4.60 -9.30
C MET A 1 2.04 -4.68 -9.03
N ALA A 2 1.20 -4.13 -9.90
CA ALA A 2 -0.24 -4.22 -9.71
C ALA A 2 -0.98 -4.33 -11.05
N ILE A 3 -2.10 -5.06 -11.04
CA ILE A 3 -2.98 -5.27 -12.18
C ILE A 3 -4.36 -4.75 -11.81
N LYS A 4 -4.90 -3.85 -12.64
CA LYS A 4 -6.29 -3.42 -12.53
C LYS A 4 -7.18 -4.40 -13.29
N VAL A 5 -8.22 -4.89 -12.62
CA VAL A 5 -9.24 -5.72 -13.26
C VAL A 5 -10.49 -4.88 -13.51
N THR A 6 -11.03 -4.96 -14.71
CA THR A 6 -12.32 -4.37 -15.07
C THR A 6 -13.31 -5.50 -15.34
N GLY A 7 -14.44 -5.46 -14.65
CA GLY A 7 -15.43 -6.53 -14.67
C GLY A 7 -15.43 -7.36 -13.40
N TYR A 8 -15.78 -8.63 -13.51
CA TYR A 8 -15.81 -9.55 -12.37
C TYR A 8 -14.56 -10.44 -12.38
N PHE A 9 -13.95 -10.58 -11.22
CA PHE A 9 -12.82 -11.45 -10.98
C PHE A 9 -13.21 -12.55 -10.00
N GLN A 10 -13.05 -13.80 -10.39
CA GLN A 10 -13.24 -14.93 -9.51
C GLN A 10 -11.88 -15.43 -8.99
N ASN A 11 -11.74 -15.42 -7.66
CA ASN A 11 -10.57 -15.99 -7.01
C ASN A 11 -10.46 -17.49 -7.33
N PRO A 12 -9.41 -17.93 -8.02
CA PRO A 12 -9.29 -19.34 -8.45
C PRO A 12 -9.13 -20.32 -7.29
N THR A 13 -8.73 -19.84 -6.10
CA THR A 13 -8.53 -20.69 -4.91
C THR A 13 -9.82 -20.82 -4.08
N THR A 14 -10.55 -19.72 -3.87
CA THR A 14 -11.72 -19.69 -2.99
C THR A 14 -13.05 -19.70 -3.73
N GLY A 15 -13.05 -19.39 -5.04
CA GLY A 15 -14.26 -19.23 -5.85
C GLY A 15 -15.02 -17.92 -5.61
N LEU A 16 -14.57 -17.06 -4.70
CA LEU A 16 -15.20 -15.78 -4.40
C LEU A 16 -15.10 -14.84 -5.59
N ILE A 17 -16.18 -14.10 -5.85
CA ILE A 17 -16.24 -13.11 -6.93
C ILE A 17 -16.08 -11.71 -6.37
N HIS A 18 -15.20 -10.93 -7.00
CA HIS A 18 -14.90 -9.53 -6.69
C HIS A 18 -15.23 -8.67 -7.90
N GLN A 19 -15.74 -7.47 -7.67
CA GLN A 19 -16.05 -6.52 -8.74
C GLN A 19 -14.88 -5.54 -8.89
N SER A 20 -14.25 -5.54 -10.05
CA SER A 20 -13.17 -4.61 -10.44
C SER A 20 -12.08 -4.43 -9.39
N PRO A 21 -11.49 -5.52 -8.86
CA PRO A 21 -10.46 -5.41 -7.84
C PRO A 21 -9.13 -4.91 -8.42
N LEU A 22 -8.29 -4.36 -7.55
CA LEU A 22 -6.87 -4.17 -7.82
C LEU A 22 -6.10 -5.39 -7.30
N LEU A 23 -5.30 -6.01 -8.13
CA LEU A 23 -4.46 -7.14 -7.76
C LEU A 23 -3.03 -6.67 -7.55
N THR A 24 -2.47 -6.94 -6.39
CA THR A 24 -1.05 -6.67 -6.10
C THR A 24 -0.23 -7.95 -6.28
N LEU A 25 0.85 -7.85 -7.04
CA LEU A 25 1.75 -8.95 -7.34
C LEU A 25 3.02 -8.82 -6.50
N VAL A 26 3.35 -9.87 -5.75
CA VAL A 26 4.55 -9.95 -4.91
C VAL A 26 5.41 -11.12 -5.39
N PRO A 27 6.53 -10.85 -6.09
CA PRO A 27 7.43 -11.91 -6.56
C PRO A 27 8.30 -12.44 -5.42
N HIS A 28 8.50 -13.74 -5.40
CA HIS A 28 9.39 -14.44 -4.49
C HIS A 28 10.41 -15.27 -5.24
N LEU A 29 11.68 -15.09 -4.92
CA LEU A 29 12.76 -15.95 -5.42
C LEU A 29 12.97 -17.11 -4.46
N THR A 30 12.93 -18.33 -4.97
CA THR A 30 13.21 -19.53 -4.18
C THR A 30 14.70 -19.84 -4.17
N TYR A 31 15.17 -20.50 -3.11
CA TYR A 31 16.57 -20.88 -2.92
C TYR A 31 17.17 -21.66 -4.12
N ARG A 32 16.35 -22.41 -4.86
CA ARG A 32 16.79 -23.18 -6.04
C ARG A 32 16.69 -22.41 -7.36
N GLY A 33 16.52 -21.09 -7.28
CA GLY A 33 16.41 -20.23 -8.46
C GLY A 33 15.06 -20.32 -9.17
N GLY A 34 14.05 -20.93 -8.55
CA GLY A 34 12.66 -20.81 -8.98
C GLY A 34 12.11 -19.44 -8.63
N MET A 35 11.04 -19.05 -9.31
CA MET A 35 10.30 -17.83 -9.02
C MET A 35 8.84 -18.19 -8.78
N THR A 36 8.26 -17.59 -7.78
CA THR A 36 6.83 -17.67 -7.50
C THR A 36 6.24 -16.28 -7.36
N MET A 37 4.96 -16.16 -7.58
CA MET A 37 4.24 -14.90 -7.48
C MET A 37 3.04 -15.09 -6.57
N ASP A 38 2.96 -14.29 -5.51
CA ASP A 38 1.75 -14.16 -4.74
C ASP A 38 0.87 -13.06 -5.36
N VAL A 39 -0.38 -13.38 -5.56
CA VAL A 39 -1.39 -12.45 -6.08
C VAL A 39 -2.34 -12.11 -4.93
N HIS A 40 -2.41 -10.85 -4.55
CA HIS A 40 -3.26 -10.35 -3.48
C HIS A 40 -4.37 -9.46 -4.03
N ILE A 41 -5.58 -9.52 -3.42
CA ILE A 41 -6.66 -8.55 -3.68
C ILE A 41 -6.53 -7.41 -2.68
N ASP A 42 -6.69 -6.16 -3.14
CA ASP A 42 -6.69 -4.86 -2.48
C ASP A 42 -6.29 -4.80 -0.99
N ASN A 43 -6.94 -5.51 -0.10
CA ASN A 43 -6.76 -5.39 1.34
C ASN A 43 -6.33 -6.69 2.03
N GLY A 44 -5.57 -7.54 1.32
CA GLY A 44 -4.77 -8.47 2.06
C GLY A 44 -5.30 -9.88 2.22
N GLY A 45 -5.65 -10.52 1.14
CA GLY A 45 -5.70 -11.97 1.11
C GLY A 45 -4.90 -12.47 -0.08
N THR A 46 -4.09 -13.50 0.08
CA THR A 46 -3.48 -14.18 -1.07
C THR A 46 -4.60 -14.79 -1.92
N VAL A 47 -4.69 -14.35 -3.17
CA VAL A 47 -5.70 -14.81 -4.12
C VAL A 47 -5.24 -16.09 -4.79
N ALA A 48 -3.97 -16.13 -5.15
CA ALA A 48 -3.38 -17.25 -5.84
C ALA A 48 -1.88 -17.28 -5.56
N TYR A 49 -1.36 -18.49 -5.47
CA TYR A 49 0.05 -18.76 -5.49
C TYR A 49 0.41 -19.28 -6.89
N GLN A 50 1.29 -18.56 -7.58
CA GLN A 50 1.66 -18.87 -8.94
C GLN A 50 3.14 -19.23 -9.03
N SER A 51 3.44 -20.45 -9.53
CA SER A 51 4.79 -20.79 -9.93
C SER A 51 5.07 -20.22 -11.32
N ILE A 52 6.17 -19.48 -11.46
CA ILE A 52 6.56 -18.86 -12.72
C ILE A 52 7.50 -19.77 -13.49
N ASP A 53 7.10 -20.18 -14.68
CA ASP A 53 8.01 -20.80 -15.63
C ASP A 53 8.80 -19.71 -16.36
N LYS A 54 10.08 -19.60 -16.03
CA LYS A 54 10.97 -18.59 -16.64
C LYS A 54 11.08 -18.72 -18.16
N ASN A 55 10.91 -19.94 -18.70
CA ASN A 55 10.99 -20.18 -20.13
C ASN A 55 9.72 -19.76 -20.87
N ALA A 56 8.62 -19.55 -20.14
CA ALA A 56 7.36 -19.08 -20.69
C ALA A 56 7.20 -17.55 -20.63
N LEU A 57 8.19 -16.83 -20.05
CA LEU A 57 8.19 -15.37 -20.02
C LEU A 57 8.41 -14.82 -21.43
N VAL A 58 7.50 -13.97 -21.89
CA VAL A 58 7.59 -13.25 -23.16
C VAL A 58 8.02 -11.81 -22.87
N TYR A 59 9.17 -11.44 -23.38
CA TYR A 59 9.73 -10.11 -23.17
C TYR A 59 9.34 -9.15 -24.30
N ASN A 60 8.85 -7.98 -23.90
CA ASN A 60 8.50 -6.93 -24.86
C ASN A 60 9.78 -6.25 -25.37
N PRO A 61 10.12 -6.35 -26.70
CA PRO A 61 11.34 -5.80 -27.25
C PRO A 61 11.36 -4.27 -27.30
N GLU A 62 10.22 -3.61 -27.12
CA GLU A 62 10.11 -2.15 -27.08
C GLU A 62 10.57 -1.57 -25.74
N ILE A 63 10.58 -2.39 -24.68
CA ILE A 63 11.07 -1.99 -23.37
C ILE A 63 12.57 -2.25 -23.31
N THR A 64 13.37 -1.19 -23.26
CA THR A 64 14.83 -1.27 -23.27
C THR A 64 15.47 -1.38 -21.89
N ASP A 65 14.74 -0.97 -20.83
CA ASP A 65 15.19 -1.15 -19.46
C ASP A 65 14.89 -2.58 -18.96
N GLY A 66 15.94 -3.30 -18.59
CA GLY A 66 15.83 -4.73 -18.24
C GLY A 66 14.96 -5.00 -17.02
N TYR A 67 14.87 -4.07 -16.07
CA TYR A 67 13.97 -4.21 -14.92
C TYR A 67 12.50 -4.06 -15.34
N SER A 68 12.19 -3.01 -16.09
CA SER A 68 10.83 -2.76 -16.61
C SER A 68 10.39 -3.89 -17.54
N GLN A 69 11.29 -4.40 -18.38
CA GLN A 69 11.02 -5.55 -19.25
C GLN A 69 10.69 -6.82 -18.47
N LEU A 70 11.40 -7.09 -17.38
CA LEU A 70 11.10 -8.23 -16.51
C LEU A 70 9.75 -8.08 -15.81
N ILE A 71 9.44 -6.88 -15.31
CA ILE A 71 8.16 -6.57 -14.67
C ILE A 71 7.01 -6.79 -15.65
N ASP A 72 7.10 -6.24 -16.85
CA ASP A 72 6.10 -6.39 -17.91
C ASP A 72 5.86 -7.86 -18.26
N ALA A 73 6.94 -8.64 -18.43
CA ALA A 73 6.85 -10.05 -18.74
C ALA A 73 6.19 -10.86 -17.61
N LEU A 74 6.48 -10.56 -16.36
CA LEU A 74 5.87 -11.19 -15.19
C LEU A 74 4.37 -10.87 -15.08
N GLU A 75 3.99 -9.62 -15.24
CA GLU A 75 2.59 -9.19 -15.20
C GLU A 75 1.80 -9.84 -16.34
N THR A 76 2.34 -9.84 -17.55
CA THR A 76 1.74 -10.50 -18.72
C THR A 76 1.54 -12.00 -18.49
N TYR A 77 2.51 -12.67 -17.90
CA TYR A 77 2.42 -14.09 -17.55
C TYR A 77 1.29 -14.36 -16.55
N VAL A 78 1.21 -13.57 -15.48
CA VAL A 78 0.18 -13.71 -14.45
C VAL A 78 -1.20 -13.40 -15.02
N ILE A 79 -1.35 -12.36 -15.82
CA ILE A 79 -2.61 -12.01 -16.49
C ILE A 79 -3.10 -13.19 -17.33
N SER A 80 -2.26 -13.74 -18.19
CA SER A 80 -2.61 -14.89 -19.05
C SER A 80 -3.07 -16.10 -18.23
N HIS A 81 -2.40 -16.36 -17.10
CA HIS A 81 -2.76 -17.46 -16.22
C HIS A 81 -4.08 -17.22 -15.48
N LEU A 82 -4.31 -16.02 -14.97
CA LEU A 82 -5.56 -15.68 -14.30
C LEU A 82 -6.75 -15.70 -15.27
N GLN A 83 -6.58 -15.19 -16.48
CA GLN A 83 -7.62 -15.22 -17.52
C GLN A 83 -8.01 -16.65 -17.92
N SER A 84 -7.03 -17.57 -17.98
CA SER A 84 -7.27 -18.97 -18.31
C SER A 84 -7.80 -19.81 -17.15
N SER A 85 -7.87 -19.27 -15.94
CA SER A 85 -8.24 -20.02 -14.74
C SER A 85 -9.71 -20.40 -14.64
N ASN A 86 -10.61 -19.58 -15.18
CA ASN A 86 -12.06 -19.81 -15.21
C ASN A 86 -12.77 -18.85 -16.19
N ASP A 87 -14.04 -19.15 -16.50
CA ASP A 87 -14.82 -18.39 -17.48
C ASP A 87 -15.10 -16.93 -17.02
N VAL A 88 -15.23 -16.67 -15.73
CA VAL A 88 -15.44 -15.32 -15.18
C VAL A 88 -14.23 -14.46 -15.46
N ASN A 89 -13.04 -14.99 -15.20
CA ASN A 89 -11.77 -14.29 -15.42
C ASN A 89 -11.48 -14.16 -16.93
N ALA A 90 -11.87 -15.13 -17.74
CA ALA A 90 -11.73 -15.04 -19.20
C ALA A 90 -12.54 -13.88 -19.80
N ALA A 91 -13.66 -13.51 -19.17
CA ALA A 91 -14.51 -12.38 -19.58
C ALA A 91 -14.07 -11.03 -19.02
N ALA A 92 -13.16 -11.01 -18.04
CA ALA A 92 -12.65 -9.79 -17.44
C ALA A 92 -11.50 -9.18 -18.26
N THR A 93 -11.34 -7.85 -18.13
CA THR A 93 -10.17 -7.15 -18.70
C THR A 93 -9.13 -6.93 -17.60
N PHE A 94 -7.89 -7.27 -17.91
CA PHE A 94 -6.73 -7.09 -17.02
C PHE A 94 -5.77 -6.11 -17.67
N GLU A 95 -5.36 -5.09 -16.92
CA GLU A 95 -4.47 -4.03 -17.40
C GLU A 95 -3.37 -3.76 -16.36
N HIS A 96 -2.18 -3.38 -16.83
CA HIS A 96 -1.14 -2.88 -15.95
C HIS A 96 -1.63 -1.64 -15.19
N TYR A 97 -1.47 -1.62 -13.89
CA TYR A 97 -1.85 -0.48 -13.07
C TYR A 97 -0.68 0.47 -12.91
N VAL A 98 -0.83 1.66 -13.45
CA VAL A 98 0.09 2.78 -13.23
C VAL A 98 -0.56 3.67 -12.17
N PRO A 99 0.03 3.79 -10.97
CA PRO A 99 -0.49 4.71 -9.96
C PRO A 99 -0.54 6.14 -10.51
N PRO A 100 -1.57 6.93 -10.19
CA PRO A 100 -1.59 8.33 -10.57
C PRO A 100 -0.36 9.03 -9.97
N VAL A 101 0.32 9.82 -10.81
CA VAL A 101 1.40 10.68 -10.34
C VAL A 101 0.78 11.71 -9.40
N ILE A 102 1.09 11.61 -8.11
CA ILE A 102 0.73 12.65 -7.15
C ILE A 102 1.73 13.78 -7.41
N GLU A 103 1.31 14.79 -8.16
CA GLU A 103 2.08 16.03 -8.24
C GLU A 103 2.22 16.58 -6.81
N PRO A 104 3.44 16.94 -6.38
CA PRO A 104 3.61 17.53 -5.07
C PRO A 104 2.72 18.78 -5.00
N THR A 105 1.74 18.74 -4.11
CA THR A 105 0.93 19.92 -3.79
C THR A 105 1.94 20.99 -3.35
N THR A 106 2.14 22.01 -4.15
CA THR A 106 2.85 23.21 -3.72
C THR A 106 2.04 23.77 -2.56
N GLU A 107 2.57 23.57 -1.34
CA GLU A 107 2.02 24.25 -0.17
C GLU A 107 1.90 25.73 -0.51
N PRO A 108 0.73 26.34 -0.30
CA PRO A 108 0.60 27.78 -0.47
C PRO A 108 1.61 28.44 0.47
N THR A 109 2.59 29.11 -0.11
CA THR A 109 3.53 29.96 0.64
C THR A 109 2.68 30.93 1.45
N GLU A 110 2.65 30.77 2.78
CA GLU A 110 2.01 31.74 3.67
C GLU A 110 2.61 33.11 3.36
N PRO A 111 1.80 34.16 3.22
CA PRO A 111 2.32 35.50 3.02
C PRO A 111 3.11 35.87 4.28
N THR A 112 4.41 36.05 4.12
CA THR A 112 5.28 36.65 5.14
C THR A 112 4.72 38.02 5.47
N THR A 113 4.06 38.14 6.61
CA THR A 113 3.64 39.45 7.16
C THR A 113 4.90 40.13 7.67
N GLU A 114 5.46 41.01 6.84
CA GLU A 114 6.50 41.94 7.28
C GLU A 114 5.98 42.82 8.44
N GLY A 115 6.77 42.82 9.52
CA GLY A 115 7.07 43.92 10.38
C GLY A 115 5.93 44.78 10.90
N GLY A 116 5.32 44.35 12.01
CA GLY A 116 4.70 45.26 12.97
C GLY A 116 5.61 45.39 14.18
N GLU A 117 6.32 46.52 14.23
CA GLU A 117 7.09 47.00 15.38
C GLU A 117 6.11 47.17 16.57
N VAL A 118 6.24 46.29 17.57
CA VAL A 118 5.47 46.48 18.83
C VAL A 118 6.46 46.87 19.92
N THR A 119 6.33 48.14 20.28
CA THR A 119 6.93 48.80 21.42
C THR A 119 6.64 48.01 22.71
N PRO A 120 7.62 47.78 23.60
CA PRO A 120 7.36 47.18 24.90
C PRO A 120 6.83 48.24 25.89
N GLU A 121 5.69 47.98 26.47
CA GLU A 121 5.20 48.68 27.66
C GLU A 121 5.49 47.88 28.95
N PRO A 122 5.68 48.56 30.09
CA PRO A 122 6.44 48.03 31.20
C PRO A 122 5.61 47.27 32.24
N THR A 123 6.31 46.32 32.81
CA THR A 123 6.22 45.67 34.11
C THR A 123 5.19 46.22 35.11
N THR A 124 4.34 45.32 35.61
CA THR A 124 3.77 45.48 36.95
C THR A 124 3.99 44.21 37.76
N GLU A 125 4.66 44.40 38.88
CA GLU A 125 4.95 43.42 39.91
C GLU A 125 3.71 42.85 40.59
N GLY A 126 3.86 41.64 41.14
CA GLY A 126 3.21 41.29 42.38
C GLY A 126 2.19 40.16 42.30
N GLY A 127 2.51 39.01 42.84
CA GLY A 127 1.57 37.97 43.12
C GLY A 127 2.23 36.68 43.58
N GLU A 128 2.80 36.76 44.77
CA GLU A 128 3.23 35.63 45.60
C GLU A 128 2.03 34.71 45.89
N VAL A 129 2.05 33.47 45.50
CA VAL A 129 1.13 32.45 46.03
C VAL A 129 1.91 31.19 46.37
N THR A 130 1.97 30.98 47.67
CA THR A 130 2.54 29.86 48.44
C THR A 130 2.01 28.49 47.98
N PRO A 131 2.81 27.44 48.10
CA PRO A 131 2.36 26.08 47.91
C PRO A 131 1.72 25.53 49.19
N ASP A 132 0.62 24.80 49.05
CA ASP A 132 0.05 23.97 50.11
C ASP A 132 0.21 22.48 49.78
N PRO A 133 0.49 21.68 50.80
CA PRO A 133 1.01 20.33 50.65
C PRO A 133 -0.05 19.24 50.80
N THR A 134 0.33 18.08 50.28
CA THR A 134 0.02 16.73 50.80
C THR A 134 -1.46 16.28 50.89
N THR A 135 -1.78 15.24 50.18
CA THR A 135 -2.58 14.15 50.76
C THR A 135 -2.09 12.81 50.26
N GLU A 136 -1.59 12.04 51.22
CA GLU A 136 -1.28 10.64 51.17
C GLU A 136 -2.57 9.81 51.01
N GLY A 137 -2.41 8.60 50.51
CA GLY A 137 -3.19 7.47 51.04
C GLY A 137 -4.06 6.75 50.03
N GLY A 138 -3.76 5.49 49.78
CA GLY A 138 -4.70 4.58 49.16
C GLY A 138 -4.08 3.33 48.55
N GLU A 139 -3.41 2.56 49.36
CA GLU A 139 -3.11 1.14 49.18
C GLU A 139 -4.41 0.32 49.19
N VAL A 140 -4.73 -0.42 48.12
CA VAL A 140 -5.69 -1.52 48.19
C VAL A 140 -5.14 -2.71 47.45
N THR A 141 -4.60 -3.62 48.23
CA THR A 141 -4.44 -5.05 47.90
C THR A 141 -5.81 -5.72 47.85
N THR A 142 -6.06 -6.55 46.84
CA THR A 142 -6.97 -7.72 46.98
C THR A 142 -6.38 -8.89 46.21
N GLU A 143 -5.95 -9.85 47.00
CA GLU A 143 -5.80 -11.26 46.64
C GLU A 143 -7.21 -11.90 46.46
N GLY A 144 -7.22 -13.05 45.76
CA GLY A 144 -8.29 -14.04 45.80
C GLY A 144 -8.70 -14.52 44.41
N GLU A 145 -8.45 -15.61 44.17
CA GLU A 145 -8.64 -17.09 44.07
C GLU A 145 -8.77 -17.51 42.62
#